data_db4feadd0d4a16610869108d9575e547
#
_entry.id   db4feadd0d4a16610869108d9575e547
#
_cell.length_a   1.000
_cell.length_b   1.000
_cell.length_c   1.000
_cell.angle_alpha   90.00
_cell.angle_beta   90.00
_cell.angle_gamma   90.00
#
_symmetry.space_group_name_H-M   'P 1'
#
loop_
_entity.id
_entity.type
_entity.pdbx_description
1 polymer ?
#
loop_
_entity_poly.entity_id
_entity_poly.type
_entity_poly.pdbx_seq_one_letter_code
_entity_poly.pdbx_strand_id
1 'polypeptide(L)'
;MKWRFFFFQEFLGLLLGVVLALALMYPITNTIAMLPEKLYGIVASIILAVVTFRHAISFGTFPSIRSRAFRYLWFTTNVFLMLFVYSQYQTILSDLEGQSITIYMEEYGVFPDYQTEEALLAYIRSVSTLAIIGTFLGIVITNYRLIKSLFKQRNAKVVKTLYEEHL
;
A
#
# COMPACT_ATOMS: atom_id res chain seq x y z
N MET A 1 24.89 13.06 -4.09
CA MET A 1 24.95 11.76 -3.35
C MET A 1 23.61 11.33 -2.73
N LYS A 2 22.84 12.25 -2.11
CA LYS A 2 21.56 11.92 -1.42
C LYS A 2 20.46 11.32 -2.32
N TRP A 3 20.32 11.77 -3.57
CA TRP A 3 19.31 11.27 -4.50
C TRP A 3 19.55 9.83 -4.97
N ARG A 4 20.79 9.43 -5.23
CA ARG A 4 21.12 8.05 -5.62
C ARG A 4 20.79 7.07 -4.51
N PHE A 5 21.10 7.42 -3.26
CA PHE A 5 20.76 6.60 -2.09
C PHE A 5 19.25 6.51 -1.91
N PHE A 6 18.53 7.61 -2.12
CA PHE A 6 17.07 7.63 -2.08
C PHE A 6 16.45 6.68 -3.12
N PHE A 7 16.83 6.80 -4.39
CA PHE A 7 16.32 5.91 -5.45
C PHE A 7 16.66 4.44 -5.19
N PHE A 8 17.84 4.15 -4.68
CA PHE A 8 18.22 2.79 -4.29
C PHE A 8 17.31 2.25 -3.18
N GLN A 9 17.01 3.05 -2.17
CA GLN A 9 16.08 2.65 -1.11
C GLN A 9 14.65 2.44 -1.63
N GLU A 10 14.19 3.30 -2.59
CA GLU A 10 12.87 3.12 -3.22
C GLU A 10 12.81 1.81 -3.99
N PHE A 11 13.82 1.54 -4.80
CA PHE A 11 13.92 0.31 -5.55
C PHE A 11 13.93 -0.93 -4.62
N LEU A 12 14.72 -0.89 -3.55
CA LEU A 12 14.77 -2.00 -2.58
C LEU A 12 13.42 -2.22 -1.89
N GLY A 13 12.71 -1.16 -1.53
CA GLY A 13 11.39 -1.25 -0.93
C GLY A 13 10.35 -1.84 -1.88
N LEU A 14 10.39 -1.45 -3.15
CA LEU A 14 9.52 -2.00 -4.18
C LEU A 14 9.85 -3.48 -4.44
N LEU A 15 11.13 -3.83 -4.53
CA LEU A 15 11.58 -5.22 -4.69
C LEU A 15 11.10 -6.09 -3.53
N LEU A 16 11.23 -5.61 -2.30
CA LEU A 16 10.72 -6.31 -1.11
C LEU A 16 9.21 -6.51 -1.17
N GLY A 17 8.46 -5.49 -1.62
CA GLY A 17 7.02 -5.58 -1.83
C GLY A 17 6.64 -6.65 -2.86
N VAL A 18 7.35 -6.72 -3.98
CA VAL A 18 7.13 -7.73 -5.02
C VAL A 18 7.45 -9.13 -4.48
N VAL A 19 8.58 -9.32 -3.81
CA VAL A 19 8.96 -10.62 -3.23
C VAL A 19 7.92 -11.09 -2.21
N LEU A 20 7.45 -10.19 -1.33
CA LEU A 20 6.41 -10.52 -0.36
C LEU A 20 5.08 -10.85 -1.04
N ALA A 21 4.70 -10.09 -2.06
CA ALA A 21 3.49 -10.37 -2.83
C ALA A 21 3.54 -11.75 -3.49
N LEU A 22 4.66 -12.09 -4.14
CA LEU A 22 4.86 -13.41 -4.73
C LEU A 22 4.80 -14.52 -3.68
N ALA A 23 5.43 -14.34 -2.53
CA ALA A 23 5.41 -15.31 -1.43
C ALA A 23 3.98 -15.53 -0.89
N LEU A 24 3.20 -14.45 -0.70
CA LEU A 24 1.83 -14.53 -0.24
C LEU A 24 0.86 -15.06 -1.31
N MET A 25 1.15 -14.88 -2.60
CA MET A 25 0.34 -15.43 -3.69
C MET A 25 0.70 -16.88 -4.02
N TYR A 26 1.84 -17.38 -3.54
CA TYR A 26 2.32 -18.73 -3.85
C TYR A 26 1.30 -19.85 -3.56
N PRO A 27 0.58 -19.88 -2.42
CA PRO A 27 -0.43 -20.92 -2.17
C PRO A 27 -1.55 -20.90 -3.22
N ILE A 28 -1.95 -19.73 -3.70
CA ILE A 28 -2.99 -19.56 -4.72
C ILE A 28 -2.48 -20.08 -6.07
N THR A 29 -1.30 -19.61 -6.49
CA THR A 29 -0.72 -20.00 -7.79
C THR A 29 -0.34 -21.46 -7.84
N ASN A 30 0.02 -22.06 -6.71
CA ASN A 30 0.31 -23.50 -6.62
C ASN A 30 -0.96 -24.37 -6.75
N THR A 31 -2.10 -23.82 -6.35
CA THR A 31 -3.38 -24.55 -6.41
C THR A 31 -4.06 -24.36 -7.78
N ILE A 32 -4.05 -23.15 -8.34
CA ILE A 32 -4.80 -22.80 -9.55
C ILE A 32 -3.88 -22.80 -10.80
N ALA A 33 -2.56 -23.01 -10.65
CA ALA A 33 -1.52 -22.96 -11.68
C ALA A 33 -1.31 -21.58 -12.35
N MET A 34 -2.29 -20.66 -12.26
CA MET A 34 -2.21 -19.27 -12.74
C MET A 34 -2.84 -18.34 -11.72
N LEU A 35 -2.40 -17.08 -11.72
CA LEU A 35 -3.03 -16.04 -10.89
C LEU A 35 -4.15 -15.38 -11.70
N PRO A 36 -5.43 -15.52 -11.33
CA PRO A 36 -6.52 -14.84 -11.99
C PRO A 36 -6.32 -13.31 -12.02
N GLU A 37 -6.66 -12.67 -13.14
CA GLU A 37 -6.46 -11.21 -13.32
C GLU A 37 -7.11 -10.38 -12.21
N LYS A 38 -8.25 -10.82 -11.72
CA LYS A 38 -8.95 -10.15 -10.60
C LYS A 38 -8.14 -10.13 -9.30
N LEU A 39 -7.20 -11.05 -9.11
CA LEU A 39 -6.34 -11.08 -7.92
C LEU A 39 -5.11 -10.15 -8.05
N TYR A 40 -4.86 -9.53 -9.23
CA TYR A 40 -3.77 -8.54 -9.37
C TYR A 40 -3.96 -7.33 -8.46
N GLY A 41 -5.21 -6.98 -8.13
CA GLY A 41 -5.51 -5.94 -7.14
C GLY A 41 -4.94 -6.26 -5.74
N ILE A 42 -4.92 -7.53 -5.34
CA ILE A 42 -4.32 -7.99 -4.07
C ILE A 42 -2.80 -7.84 -4.12
N VAL A 43 -2.18 -8.28 -5.22
CA VAL A 43 -0.73 -8.12 -5.44
C VAL A 43 -0.34 -6.65 -5.34
N ALA A 44 -1.05 -5.77 -6.04
CA ALA A 44 -0.83 -4.33 -5.97
C ALA A 44 -0.99 -3.79 -4.54
N SER A 45 -2.01 -4.23 -3.82
CA SER A 45 -2.28 -3.80 -2.43
C SER A 45 -1.17 -4.24 -1.46
N ILE A 46 -0.61 -5.44 -1.63
CA ILE A 46 0.53 -5.92 -0.82
C ILE A 46 1.77 -5.05 -1.08
N ILE A 47 2.08 -4.79 -2.36
CA ILE A 47 3.21 -3.93 -2.73
C ILE A 47 3.02 -2.52 -2.14
N LEU A 48 1.82 -1.95 -2.26
CA LEU A 48 1.48 -0.65 -1.70
C LEU A 48 1.58 -0.63 -0.17
N ALA A 49 1.17 -1.69 0.52
CA ALA A 49 1.33 -1.80 1.96
C ALA A 49 2.81 -1.69 2.37
N VAL A 50 3.69 -2.46 1.73
CA VAL A 50 5.13 -2.41 2.01
C VAL A 50 5.71 -1.02 1.74
N VAL A 51 5.38 -0.43 0.59
CA VAL A 51 5.89 0.90 0.19
C VAL A 51 5.39 1.98 1.13
N THR A 52 4.10 1.99 1.49
CA THR A 52 3.52 3.00 2.38
C THR A 52 4.04 2.89 3.81
N PHE A 53 4.21 1.67 4.34
CA PHE A 53 4.86 1.46 5.64
C PHE A 53 6.31 1.94 5.64
N ARG A 54 7.06 1.61 4.61
CA ARG A 54 8.42 2.10 4.45
C ARG A 54 8.46 3.63 4.42
N HIS A 55 7.57 4.27 3.67
CA HIS A 55 7.46 5.73 3.65
C HIS A 55 7.10 6.28 5.04
N ALA A 56 6.22 5.61 5.77
CA ALA A 56 5.89 5.99 7.12
C ALA A 56 7.12 5.94 8.05
N ILE A 57 7.97 4.92 7.95
CA ILE A 57 9.17 4.76 8.78
C ILE A 57 10.25 5.76 8.36
N SER A 58 10.55 5.86 7.06
CA SER A 58 11.66 6.65 6.51
C SER A 58 11.31 8.12 6.25
N PHE A 59 10.19 8.62 6.71
CA PHE A 59 9.64 9.95 6.40
C PHE A 59 10.65 11.10 6.53
N GLY A 60 11.51 11.08 7.56
CA GLY A 60 12.50 12.14 7.82
C GLY A 60 13.67 12.17 6.84
N THR A 61 13.90 11.10 6.10
CA THR A 61 15.05 10.96 5.19
C THR A 61 14.80 11.47 3.77
N PHE A 62 13.54 11.77 3.42
CA PHE A 62 13.16 12.24 2.08
C PHE A 62 13.62 13.68 1.83
N PRO A 63 14.47 13.92 0.81
CA PRO A 63 14.95 15.26 0.47
C PRO A 63 13.81 16.21 0.04
N SER A 64 12.79 15.66 -0.61
CA SER A 64 11.63 16.37 -1.15
C SER A 64 10.67 16.92 -0.08
N ILE A 65 10.72 16.41 1.16
CA ILE A 65 9.89 16.91 2.28
C ILE A 65 10.20 18.38 2.63
N ARG A 66 11.34 18.91 2.19
CA ARG A 66 11.68 20.33 2.38
C ARG A 66 10.74 21.26 1.60
N SER A 67 10.18 20.84 0.47
CA SER A 67 9.24 21.63 -0.33
C SER A 67 7.80 21.52 0.23
N ARG A 68 7.12 22.66 0.43
CA ARG A 68 5.70 22.69 0.83
C ARG A 68 4.79 22.10 -0.25
N ALA A 69 5.01 22.49 -1.51
CA ALA A 69 4.23 22.01 -2.63
C ALA A 69 4.29 20.48 -2.73
N PHE A 70 5.48 19.91 -2.54
CA PHE A 70 5.65 18.45 -2.56
C PHE A 70 4.88 17.76 -1.43
N ARG A 71 4.81 18.35 -0.22
CA ARG A 71 4.03 17.76 0.88
C ARG A 71 2.53 17.78 0.61
N TYR A 72 2.01 18.86 0.03
CA TYR A 72 0.60 18.91 -0.37
C TYR A 72 0.29 17.90 -1.47
N LEU A 73 1.16 17.84 -2.49
CA LEU A 73 1.02 16.84 -3.55
C LEU A 73 1.02 15.42 -2.98
N TRP A 74 1.95 15.11 -2.09
CA TRP A 74 2.04 13.79 -1.47
C TRP A 74 0.80 13.47 -0.62
N PHE A 75 0.32 14.44 0.18
CA PHE A 75 -0.91 14.28 0.95
C PHE A 75 -2.10 13.96 0.04
N THR A 76 -2.26 14.73 -1.04
CA THR A 76 -3.34 14.53 -2.02
C THR A 76 -3.22 13.17 -2.70
N THR A 77 -2.03 12.77 -3.12
CA THR A 77 -1.76 11.45 -3.71
C THR A 77 -2.14 10.33 -2.74
N ASN A 78 -1.80 10.46 -1.46
CA ASN A 78 -2.17 9.47 -0.44
C ASN A 78 -3.69 9.34 -0.26
N VAL A 79 -4.46 10.44 -0.36
CA VAL A 79 -5.92 10.40 -0.29
C VAL A 79 -6.49 9.63 -1.50
N PHE A 80 -6.01 9.91 -2.71
CA PHE A 80 -6.41 9.15 -3.90
C PHE A 80 -6.02 7.68 -3.81
N LEU A 81 -4.84 7.38 -3.28
CA LEU A 81 -4.39 6.01 -3.05
C LEU A 81 -5.30 5.26 -2.07
N MET A 82 -5.76 5.91 -1.00
CA MET A 82 -6.74 5.33 -0.07
C MET A 82 -8.04 4.96 -0.79
N LEU A 83 -8.57 5.87 -1.60
CA LEU A 83 -9.80 5.64 -2.36
C LEU A 83 -9.63 4.48 -3.35
N PHE A 84 -8.50 4.45 -4.06
CA PHE A 84 -8.18 3.37 -4.98
C PHE A 84 -8.11 2.02 -4.28
N VAL A 85 -7.36 1.91 -3.18
CA VAL A 85 -7.21 0.65 -2.43
C VAL A 85 -8.55 0.20 -1.85
N TYR A 86 -9.37 1.14 -1.36
CA TYR A 86 -10.73 0.84 -0.89
C TYR A 86 -11.61 0.29 -2.02
N SER A 87 -11.59 0.93 -3.19
CA SER A 87 -12.33 0.46 -4.36
C SER A 87 -11.90 -0.96 -4.78
N GLN A 88 -10.59 -1.23 -4.84
CA GLN A 88 -10.08 -2.57 -5.16
C GLN A 88 -10.57 -3.62 -4.14
N TYR A 89 -10.62 -3.26 -2.86
CA TYR A 89 -11.13 -4.14 -1.82
C TYR A 89 -12.61 -4.50 -2.02
N GLN A 90 -13.44 -3.50 -2.28
CA GLN A 90 -14.86 -3.75 -2.53
C GLN A 90 -15.08 -4.67 -3.73
N THR A 91 -14.31 -4.47 -4.80
CA THR A 91 -14.34 -5.35 -5.98
C THR A 91 -13.96 -6.78 -5.61
N ILE A 92 -12.85 -6.97 -4.87
CA ILE A 92 -12.40 -8.29 -4.45
C ILE A 92 -13.45 -8.97 -3.55
N LEU A 93 -14.03 -8.25 -2.58
CA LEU A 93 -15.07 -8.82 -1.70
C LEU A 93 -16.31 -9.24 -2.50
N SER A 94 -16.79 -8.38 -3.41
CA SER A 94 -17.96 -8.70 -4.23
C SER A 94 -17.73 -9.92 -5.13
N ASP A 95 -16.52 -10.05 -5.66
CA ASP A 95 -16.13 -11.18 -6.49
C ASP A 95 -16.01 -12.48 -5.66
N LEU A 96 -15.51 -12.39 -4.42
CA LEU A 96 -15.41 -13.54 -3.50
C LEU A 96 -16.79 -14.01 -2.99
N GLU A 97 -17.75 -13.09 -2.84
CA GLU A 97 -19.11 -13.40 -2.43
C GLU A 97 -19.99 -13.91 -3.60
N GLY A 98 -19.64 -13.53 -4.82
CA GLY A 98 -20.42 -13.77 -6.04
C GLY A 98 -20.15 -15.05 -6.82
N GLN A 99 -19.53 -16.09 -6.24
CA GLN A 99 -19.22 -17.40 -6.89
C GLN A 99 -17.99 -17.40 -7.82
N SER A 100 -17.23 -16.33 -7.91
CA SER A 100 -16.23 -16.17 -8.97
C SER A 100 -15.03 -17.12 -8.88
N ILE A 101 -14.67 -17.62 -7.69
CA ILE A 101 -13.49 -18.50 -7.58
C ILE A 101 -13.78 -19.91 -8.08
N THR A 102 -14.94 -20.46 -7.79
CA THR A 102 -15.35 -21.75 -8.33
C THR A 102 -15.36 -21.74 -9.85
N ILE A 103 -15.92 -20.68 -10.45
CA ILE A 103 -15.93 -20.49 -11.90
C ILE A 103 -14.51 -20.42 -12.48
N TYR A 104 -13.58 -19.72 -11.79
CA TYR A 104 -12.18 -19.66 -12.22
C TYR A 104 -11.46 -20.99 -12.08
N MET A 105 -11.71 -21.73 -11.02
CA MET A 105 -11.12 -23.05 -10.83
C MET A 105 -11.59 -24.01 -11.93
N GLU A 106 -12.88 -23.98 -12.26
CA GLU A 106 -13.46 -24.77 -13.36
C GLU A 106 -12.89 -24.34 -14.72
N GLU A 107 -12.73 -23.05 -14.97
CA GLU A 107 -12.15 -22.52 -16.21
C GLU A 107 -10.71 -23.00 -16.43
N TYR A 108 -9.93 -23.16 -15.35
CA TYR A 108 -8.55 -23.67 -15.41
C TYR A 108 -8.47 -25.20 -15.23
N GLY A 109 -9.60 -25.90 -15.23
CA GLY A 109 -9.65 -27.35 -15.09
C GLY A 109 -9.21 -27.87 -13.73
N VAL A 110 -9.28 -27.04 -12.71
CA VAL A 110 -8.97 -27.39 -11.32
C VAL A 110 -10.29 -27.65 -10.60
N PHE A 111 -10.49 -28.88 -10.14
CA PHE A 111 -11.66 -29.30 -9.38
C PHE A 111 -11.22 -29.67 -7.96
N PRO A 112 -10.95 -28.68 -7.08
CA PRO A 112 -10.58 -28.96 -5.70
C PRO A 112 -11.78 -29.58 -4.96
N ASP A 113 -11.47 -30.33 -3.93
CA ASP A 113 -12.48 -30.71 -2.95
C ASP A 113 -13.00 -29.46 -2.20
N TYR A 114 -14.21 -29.55 -1.67
CA TYR A 114 -14.87 -28.43 -0.96
C TYR A 114 -14.00 -27.81 0.15
N GLN A 115 -13.23 -28.64 0.89
CA GLN A 115 -12.38 -28.15 1.98
C GLN A 115 -11.21 -27.31 1.45
N THR A 116 -10.60 -27.72 0.34
CA THR A 116 -9.52 -26.96 -0.31
C THR A 116 -10.02 -25.62 -0.87
N GLU A 117 -11.21 -25.60 -1.44
CA GLU A 117 -11.85 -24.38 -1.96
C GLU A 117 -12.14 -23.40 -0.82
N GLU A 118 -12.78 -23.84 0.26
CA GLU A 118 -13.09 -23.01 1.43
C GLU A 118 -11.81 -22.46 2.09
N ALA A 119 -10.78 -23.29 2.24
CA ALA A 119 -9.49 -22.88 2.80
C ALA A 119 -8.82 -21.81 1.92
N LEU A 120 -8.87 -21.95 0.59
CA LEU A 120 -8.30 -21.00 -0.34
C LEU A 120 -9.04 -19.66 -0.32
N LEU A 121 -10.38 -19.69 -0.26
CA LEU A 121 -11.22 -18.49 -0.10
C LEU A 121 -10.90 -17.72 1.18
N ALA A 122 -10.82 -18.45 2.31
CA ALA A 122 -10.46 -17.87 3.60
C ALA A 122 -9.06 -17.24 3.56
N TYR A 123 -8.12 -17.91 2.90
CA TYR A 123 -6.75 -17.41 2.72
C TYR A 123 -6.73 -16.11 1.90
N ILE A 124 -7.39 -16.08 0.73
CA ILE A 124 -7.46 -14.89 -0.13
C ILE A 124 -8.08 -13.71 0.63
N ARG A 125 -9.20 -13.95 1.34
CA ARG A 125 -9.86 -12.94 2.16
C ARG A 125 -8.93 -12.38 3.23
N SER A 126 -8.20 -13.24 3.92
CA SER A 126 -7.25 -12.86 4.98
C SER A 126 -6.10 -12.03 4.44
N VAL A 127 -5.46 -12.46 3.35
CA VAL A 127 -4.35 -11.74 2.72
C VAL A 127 -4.80 -10.38 2.18
N SER A 128 -5.96 -10.31 1.52
CA SER A 128 -6.55 -9.07 1.02
C SER A 128 -6.81 -8.09 2.16
N THR A 129 -7.45 -8.55 3.22
CA THR A 129 -7.75 -7.72 4.40
C THR A 129 -6.48 -7.18 5.06
N LEU A 130 -5.47 -8.02 5.24
CA LEU A 130 -4.17 -7.61 5.81
C LEU A 130 -3.46 -6.59 4.93
N ALA A 131 -3.44 -6.79 3.61
CA ALA A 131 -2.81 -5.87 2.68
C ALA A 131 -3.46 -4.48 2.70
N ILE A 132 -4.79 -4.43 2.81
CA ILE A 132 -5.55 -3.20 2.85
C ILE A 132 -5.36 -2.48 4.17
N ILE A 133 -5.53 -3.17 5.29
CA ILE A 133 -5.28 -2.61 6.63
C ILE A 133 -3.85 -2.06 6.69
N GLY A 134 -2.88 -2.82 6.17
CA GLY A 134 -1.48 -2.40 6.08
C GLY A 134 -1.33 -1.09 5.30
N THR A 135 -1.91 -1.01 4.11
CA THR A 135 -1.85 0.19 3.27
C THR A 135 -2.49 1.40 3.97
N PHE A 136 -3.68 1.23 4.54
CA PHE A 136 -4.36 2.30 5.27
C PHE A 136 -3.53 2.81 6.46
N LEU A 137 -3.01 1.93 7.29
CA LEU A 137 -2.17 2.31 8.42
C LEU A 137 -0.91 3.06 7.95
N GLY A 138 -0.22 2.57 6.92
CA GLY A 138 0.94 3.24 6.33
C GLY A 138 0.61 4.65 5.83
N ILE A 139 -0.51 4.83 5.14
CA ILE A 139 -1.00 6.13 4.65
C ILE A 139 -1.35 7.06 5.81
N VAL A 140 -2.11 6.59 6.79
CA VAL A 140 -2.52 7.40 7.95
C VAL A 140 -1.30 7.91 8.72
N ILE A 141 -0.34 7.03 9.00
CA ILE A 141 0.91 7.42 9.69
C ILE A 141 1.70 8.44 8.86
N THR A 142 1.81 8.23 7.55
CA THR A 142 2.50 9.16 6.65
C THR A 142 1.81 10.52 6.62
N ASN A 143 0.49 10.55 6.48
CA ASN A 143 -0.30 11.78 6.47
C ASN A 143 -0.20 12.54 7.80
N TYR A 144 -0.27 11.84 8.93
CA TYR A 144 -0.04 12.45 10.25
C TYR A 144 1.33 13.12 10.34
N ARG A 145 2.39 12.47 9.87
CA ARG A 145 3.76 13.02 9.84
C ARG A 145 3.88 14.21 8.89
N LEU A 146 3.20 14.17 7.73
CA LEU A 146 3.13 15.31 6.80
C LEU A 146 2.50 16.53 7.46
N ILE A 147 1.34 16.36 8.09
CA ILE A 147 0.62 17.43 8.82
C ILE A 147 1.49 18.00 9.91
N LYS A 148 2.04 17.16 10.78
CA LYS A 148 2.95 17.58 11.85
C LYS A 148 4.15 18.39 11.34
N SER A 149 4.72 17.97 10.19
CA SER A 149 5.85 18.68 9.57
C SER A 149 5.47 20.06 9.01
N LEU A 150 4.23 20.22 8.51
CA LEU A 150 3.70 21.50 8.04
C LEU A 150 3.51 22.48 9.22
N PHE A 151 2.92 22.02 10.33
CA PHE A 151 2.76 22.83 11.54
C PHE A 151 4.11 23.27 12.14
N LYS A 152 5.07 22.36 12.25
CA LYS A 152 6.41 22.69 12.75
C LYS A 152 7.08 23.79 11.91
N GLN A 153 6.91 23.75 10.59
CA GLN A 153 7.49 24.76 9.71
C GLN A 153 6.77 26.12 9.79
N ARG A 154 5.45 26.12 10.03
CA ARG A 154 4.68 27.33 10.26
C ARG A 154 5.12 28.03 11.54
N ASN A 155 5.22 27.28 12.64
CA ASN A 155 5.62 27.82 13.93
C ASN A 155 7.06 28.38 13.92
N ALA A 156 8.00 27.71 13.24
CA ALA A 156 9.36 28.20 13.09
C ALA A 156 9.43 29.55 12.35
N LYS A 157 8.53 29.78 11.37
CA LYS A 157 8.44 31.07 10.68
C LYS A 157 7.89 32.17 11.57
N VAL A 158 6.83 31.90 12.33
CA VAL A 158 6.22 32.88 13.24
C VAL A 158 7.23 33.32 14.30
N VAL A 159 7.95 32.37 14.88
CA VAL A 159 9.00 32.69 15.86
C VAL A 159 10.09 33.60 15.24
N LYS A 160 10.55 33.28 14.02
CA LYS A 160 11.58 34.09 13.33
C LYS A 160 11.10 35.53 13.08
N THR A 161 9.86 35.71 12.62
CA THR A 161 9.29 37.05 12.36
C THR A 161 9.20 37.87 13.64
N LEU A 162 8.76 37.27 14.76
CA LEU A 162 8.69 37.93 16.05
C LEU A 162 10.06 38.39 16.58
N TYR A 163 11.12 37.61 16.31
CA TYR A 163 12.49 38.03 16.69
C TYR A 163 13.04 39.16 15.79
N GLU A 164 12.67 39.20 14.51
CA GLU A 164 13.09 40.22 13.55
C GLU A 164 12.36 41.56 13.76
N GLU A 165 11.15 41.57 14.33
CA GLU A 165 10.38 42.78 14.67
C GLU A 165 10.82 43.45 16.01
N HIS A 166 11.61 42.76 16.85
CA HIS A 166 12.08 43.25 18.12
C HIS A 166 13.57 43.63 18.16
N LEU A 167 14.26 43.60 17.00
CA LEU A 167 15.63 44.07 16.79
C LEU A 167 15.65 45.35 15.95
#